data_5079ee53ea95bda084c963ca435df364
#
_entry.id   5079ee53ea95bda084c963ca435df364
#
_cell.length_a   1.000
_cell.length_b   1.000
_cell.length_c   1.000
_cell.angle_alpha   90.00
_cell.angle_beta   90.00
_cell.angle_gamma   90.00
#
_symmetry.space_group_name_H-M   'P 1'
#
loop_
_entity.id
_entity.type
_entity.pdbx_description
1 polymer ?
#
loop_
_entity_poly.entity_id
_entity_poly.type
_entity_poly.pdbx_seq_one_letter_code
_entity_poly.pdbx_strand_id
1 'polypeptide(L)' 'MRFPNQRLAQLFDLLQNETLPQDELAQRLSVSTRTVRADITALNALLASHGAQFILSRGNGYQLKIEDAERYQQDRKSVV' A
#
# COMPACT_ATOMS: atom_id res chain seq x y z
N MET A 1 -1.33 7.66 10.22
CA MET A 1 -1.53 7.74 8.76
C MET A 1 -3.03 7.63 8.46
N ARG A 2 -3.54 8.55 7.70
CA ARG A 2 -4.95 8.58 7.32
C ARG A 2 -5.12 8.22 5.85
N PHE A 3 -6.13 7.41 5.56
CA PHE A 3 -6.43 7.02 4.19
C PHE A 3 -7.71 7.72 3.71
N PRO A 4 -7.75 8.16 2.43
CA PRO A 4 -8.92 8.85 1.89
C PRO A 4 -10.19 8.00 1.86
N ASN A 5 -10.04 6.67 1.79
CA ASN A 5 -11.19 5.78 1.80
C ASN A 5 -10.79 4.43 2.38
N GLN A 6 -11.78 3.63 2.69
CA GLN A 6 -11.60 2.33 3.33
C GLN A 6 -10.87 1.33 2.43
N ARG A 7 -11.06 1.42 1.11
CA ARG A 7 -10.42 0.50 0.17
C ARG A 7 -8.91 0.66 0.20
N LEU A 8 -8.41 1.91 0.28
CA LEU A 8 -6.98 2.16 0.37
C LEU A 8 -6.40 1.62 1.68
N ALA A 9 -7.14 1.75 2.77
CA ALA A 9 -6.74 1.19 4.05
C ALA A 9 -6.64 -0.32 3.99
N GLN A 10 -7.62 -0.98 3.38
CA GLN A 10 -7.61 -2.43 3.21
C GLN A 10 -6.44 -2.89 2.34
N LEU A 11 -6.19 -2.18 1.24
CA LEU A 11 -5.09 -2.50 0.34
C LEU A 11 -3.74 -2.39 1.05
N PHE A 12 -3.56 -1.33 1.82
CA PHE A 12 -2.35 -1.12 2.61
C PHE A 12 -2.15 -2.26 3.61
N ASP A 13 -3.21 -2.62 4.33
CA ASP A 13 -3.17 -3.68 5.33
C ASP A 13 -2.80 -5.03 4.71
N LEU A 14 -3.40 -5.37 3.58
CA LEU A 14 -3.09 -6.61 2.88
C LEU A 14 -1.61 -6.68 2.47
N LEU A 15 -1.09 -5.60 1.93
CA LEU A 15 0.29 -5.56 1.44
C LEU A 15 1.33 -5.41 2.53
N GLN A 16 0.93 -5.05 3.75
CA GLN A 16 1.84 -5.11 4.90
C GLN A 16 2.12 -6.54 5.32
N ASN A 17 1.15 -7.42 5.18
CA ASN A 17 1.23 -8.78 5.65
C ASN A 17 1.64 -9.76 4.57
N GLU A 18 1.32 -9.48 3.31
CA GLU A 18 1.54 -10.38 2.20
C GLU A 18 2.05 -9.63 0.98
N THR A 19 2.77 -10.32 0.14
CA THR A 19 3.14 -9.85 -1.20
C THR A 19 2.15 -10.46 -2.18
N LEU A 20 1.36 -9.62 -2.86
CA LEU A 20 0.27 -10.09 -3.71
C LEU A 20 0.36 -9.45 -5.10
N PRO A 21 0.10 -10.23 -6.17
CA PRO A 21 -0.01 -9.68 -7.51
C PRO A 21 -1.31 -8.87 -7.67
N GLN A 22 -1.35 -8.01 -8.69
CA GLN A 22 -2.52 -7.15 -8.88
C GLN A 22 -3.81 -7.94 -9.10
N ASP A 23 -3.73 -9.10 -9.76
CA ASP A 23 -4.92 -9.92 -9.99
C ASP A 23 -5.51 -10.44 -8.68
N GLU A 24 -4.65 -10.85 -7.76
CA GLU A 24 -5.07 -11.31 -6.44
C GLU A 24 -5.69 -10.18 -5.64
N LEU A 25 -5.06 -9.01 -5.68
CA LEU A 25 -5.60 -7.83 -5.00
C LEU A 25 -6.97 -7.44 -5.55
N ALA A 26 -7.13 -7.51 -6.87
CA ALA A 26 -8.42 -7.21 -7.50
C ALA A 26 -9.50 -8.15 -7.00
N GLN A 27 -9.20 -9.43 -6.90
CA GLN A 27 -10.16 -10.42 -6.40
C GLN A 27 -10.51 -10.17 -4.93
N ARG A 28 -9.53 -9.92 -4.11
CA ARG A 28 -9.74 -9.70 -2.67
C ARG A 28 -10.54 -8.44 -2.38
N LEU A 29 -10.36 -7.41 -3.19
CA LEU A 29 -11.04 -6.14 -3.02
C LEU A 29 -12.32 -6.03 -3.87
N SER A 30 -12.61 -7.04 -4.68
CA SER A 30 -13.76 -7.08 -5.58
C SER A 30 -13.77 -5.88 -6.54
N VAL A 31 -12.62 -5.56 -7.10
CA VAL A 31 -12.45 -4.47 -8.07
C VAL A 31 -11.65 -4.96 -9.27
N SER A 32 -11.55 -4.13 -10.31
CA SER A 32 -10.72 -4.45 -11.47
C SER A 32 -9.25 -4.21 -11.19
N THR A 33 -8.38 -4.83 -11.99
CA THR A 33 -6.93 -4.61 -11.88
C THR A 33 -6.59 -3.15 -12.16
N ARG A 34 -7.35 -2.50 -13.03
CA ARG A 34 -7.17 -1.07 -13.31
C ARG A 34 -7.38 -0.24 -12.05
N THR A 35 -8.41 -0.56 -11.27
CA THR A 35 -8.69 0.12 -10.01
C THR A 35 -7.58 -0.13 -9.00
N VAL A 36 -7.06 -1.37 -8.93
CA VAL A 36 -5.94 -1.69 -8.05
C VAL A 36 -4.73 -0.82 -8.38
N ARG A 37 -4.39 -0.70 -9.66
CA ARG A 37 -3.25 0.11 -10.09
C ARG A 37 -3.44 1.58 -9.73
N ALA A 38 -4.64 2.11 -9.89
CA ALA A 38 -4.95 3.48 -9.51
C ALA A 38 -4.81 3.67 -8.00
N ASP A 39 -5.28 2.70 -7.22
CA ASP A 39 -5.18 2.74 -5.77
C ASP A 39 -3.73 2.65 -5.29
N ILE A 40 -2.92 1.81 -5.92
CA ILE A 40 -1.49 1.73 -5.61
C ILE A 40 -0.81 3.08 -5.87
N THR A 41 -1.14 3.74 -6.97
CA THR A 41 -0.61 5.06 -7.28
C THR A 41 -1.00 6.09 -6.21
N ALA A 42 -2.26 6.06 -5.79
CA ALA A 42 -2.74 6.95 -4.73
C ALA A 42 -2.04 6.68 -3.41
N LEU A 43 -1.86 5.41 -3.05
CA LEU A 43 -1.14 5.04 -1.84
C LEU A 43 0.32 5.46 -1.88
N ASN A 44 0.98 5.31 -3.03
CA ASN A 44 2.37 5.73 -3.18
C ASN A 44 2.51 7.24 -2.97
N ALA A 45 1.54 8.02 -3.43
CA ALA A 45 1.55 9.46 -3.21
C ALA A 45 1.44 9.80 -1.73
N LEU A 46 0.61 9.08 -0.99
CA LEU A 46 0.50 9.25 0.46
C LEU A 46 1.77 8.79 1.19
N LEU A 47 2.27 7.62 0.81
CA LEU A 47 3.41 7.01 1.50
C LEU A 47 4.72 7.73 1.23
N ALA A 48 4.80 8.48 0.13
CA ALA A 48 6.02 9.23 -0.21
C ALA A 48 6.40 10.20 0.92
N SER A 49 5.41 10.82 1.55
CA SER A 49 5.65 11.74 2.66
C SER A 49 5.99 11.01 3.96
N HIS A 50 5.77 9.71 4.01
CA HIS A 50 6.04 8.87 5.18
C HIS A 50 7.26 7.97 5.01
N GLY A 51 8.01 8.14 3.92
CA GLY A 51 9.23 7.38 3.70
C GLY A 51 9.01 5.94 3.27
N ALA A 52 7.92 5.66 2.59
CA ALA A 52 7.59 4.31 2.13
C ALA A 52 6.96 4.35 0.74
N GLN A 53 6.94 3.20 0.07
CA GLN A 53 6.27 3.05 -1.22
C GLN A 53 5.98 1.58 -1.49
N PHE A 54 5.04 1.32 -2.38
CA PHE A 54 4.82 -0.03 -2.90
C PHE A 54 5.62 -0.21 -4.18
N ILE A 55 6.28 -1.35 -4.29
CA ILE A 55 7.02 -1.72 -5.50
C ILE A 55 6.45 -3.01 -6.06
N LEU A 56 6.54 -3.15 -7.39
CA LEU A 56 6.15 -4.37 -8.06
C LEU A 56 7.37 -5.28 -8.17
N SER A 57 7.33 -6.38 -7.44
CA SER A 57 8.40 -7.37 -7.45
C SER A 57 8.10 -8.43 -8.50
N ARG A 58 9.07 -8.70 -9.38
CA ARG A 58 8.91 -9.67 -10.44
C ARG A 58 8.58 -11.05 -9.87
N GLY A 59 7.46 -11.61 -10.32
CA GLY A 59 7.03 -12.93 -9.93
C GLY A 59 6.32 -13.02 -8.58
N ASN A 60 6.35 -11.96 -7.77
CA ASN A 60 5.75 -11.98 -6.43
C ASN A 60 4.58 -11.01 -6.27
N GLY A 61 4.55 -9.92 -7.04
CA GLY A 61 3.51 -8.92 -6.94
C GLY A 61 3.95 -7.66 -6.21
N TYR A 62 2.99 -6.91 -5.69
CA TYR A 62 3.28 -5.67 -4.97
C TYR A 62 3.72 -5.97 -3.55
N GLN A 63 4.69 -5.20 -3.07
CA GLN A 63 5.13 -5.27 -1.67
C GLN A 63 5.46 -3.88 -1.16
N LEU A 64 5.33 -3.71 0.14
CA LEU A 64 5.65 -2.45 0.79
C LEU A 64 7.16 -2.38 1.02
N LYS A 65 7.76 -1.29 0.55
CA LYS A 65 9.17 -0.99 0.81
C LYS A 65 9.26 0.25 1.67
N ILE A 66 9.91 0.14 2.81
CA ILE A 66 10.13 1.26 3.72
C ILE A 66 11.51 1.80 3.47
N GLU A 67 11.59 3.03 2.93
CA GLU A 67 12.87 3.67 2.61
C GLU A 67 13.43 4.44 3.79
N ASP A 68 12.53 5.01 4.61
CA ASP A 68 12.91 5.75 5.82
C ASP A 68 12.08 5.17 6.99
N ALA A 69 12.64 4.15 7.63
CA ALA A 69 11.95 3.44 8.70
C ALA A 69 11.65 4.34 9.90
N GLU A 70 12.57 5.24 10.21
CA GLU A 70 12.39 6.15 11.34
C GLU A 70 11.21 7.08 11.12
N ARG A 71 11.13 7.70 9.94
CA ARG A 71 10.02 8.59 9.59
C ARG A 71 8.69 7.83 9.55
N TYR A 72 8.70 6.64 8.97
CA TYR A 72 7.53 5.80 8.88
C TYR A 72 6.99 5.44 10.27
N GLN A 73 7.88 5.06 11.18
CA GLN A 73 7.49 4.70 12.54
C GLN A 73 6.99 5.89 13.33
N GLN A 74 7.61 7.05 13.18
CA GLN A 74 7.17 8.27 13.86
C GLN A 74 5.74 8.63 13.45
N ASP A 75 5.43 8.55 12.16
CA ASP A 75 4.10 8.87 11.67
C ASP A 75 3.05 7.91 12.22
N ARG A 76 3.40 6.65 12.41
CA ARG A 76 2.50 5.68 13.01
C ARG A 76 2.30 5.92 14.50
N LYS A 77 3.36 6.28 15.20
CA LYS A 77 3.30 6.56 16.64
C LYS A 77 2.52 7.82 16.95
N SER A 78 2.55 8.80 16.07
CA SER A 78 1.85 10.07 16.29
C SER A 78 0.34 9.95 16.24
N VAL A 79 -0.17 8.79 15.88
CA VAL A 79 -1.62 8.52 15.82
C VAL A 79 -2.18 8.09 17.17
N VAL A 80 -1.34 7.88 18.13
CA VAL A 80 -1.77 7.47 19.48
C VAL A 80 -2.41 8.61 20.25
#